data_9d6396cd2d51c21162c9fdf38eb4ac74
#
_entry.id   9d6396cd2d51c21162c9fdf38eb4ac74
#
_cell.length_a   1.000
_cell.length_b   1.000
_cell.length_c   1.000
_cell.angle_alpha   90.00
_cell.angle_beta   90.00
_cell.angle_gamma   90.00
#
_symmetry.space_group_name_H-M   'P 1'
#
loop_
_entity.id
_entity.type
_entity.pdbx_description
1 polymer ?
#
loop_
_entity_poly.entity_id
_entity_poly.type
_entity_poly.pdbx_seq_one_letter_code
_entity_poly.pdbx_strand_id
1 'polypeptide(L)'
;MKYVLSYTDPENHFIDFSLTVNGFSLDQIIVQLPAWRPGRYELGNFAKNIKDFEVNDMDGHPISFNKLTKDKWCIQANGKDFIITYQYYAAELNAGSTYLDENQLYVNPVNCFLFLPEFPETEIEITLDVPKSYQVYSAIGNQNSHHLKATNYHELFDSPFIASPSVKHKKISVKDVHFYFCFQGEIKLNWEKLIVDFTTFIEYQIDLFGGFPHQTYHFLFQITTHNAYHGVEHHDSTVILLGPSYDVFDRLYTELLGVSSHELYHVWNVKGIRPIDMVPYDYTRENYTKLGYVTEGVTTYMGDRILFESNVFDQTQYFKELSNLLKLHFHNDGRLHYSVSESSWDTWLDGYTSGIPGRKVSIYVEGALIALICDAEIRDHTKGSKTLHDVMRVLHDSSKKVNSYDASTYKDALESVSGTDFTNLFDALVYGVQDFSPYLQRAFSVFGWKYSAVESENKLWLYGFKTQLKNNEVHVISVLENSSAFESGLLENDHILSINGVKVNQNLDKWLSYFHRSTIELSIFRNQKLKTITLLAPNNHQFYNYKIEKI
;
A
#
# COMPACT_ATOMS: atom_id res chain seq x y z
N MET A 1 28.21 -10.38 9.21
CA MET A 1 28.22 -9.02 8.62
C MET A 1 27.93 -8.00 9.70
N LYS A 2 28.65 -6.84 9.69
CA LYS A 2 28.45 -5.80 10.69
C LYS A 2 28.22 -4.46 10.02
N TYR A 3 27.14 -3.80 10.40
CA TYR A 3 26.84 -2.43 9.98
C TYR A 3 27.04 -1.46 11.14
N VAL A 4 27.54 -0.28 10.82
CA VAL A 4 27.49 0.91 11.67
C VAL A 4 26.76 2.00 10.87
N LEU A 5 25.72 2.55 11.47
CA LEU A 5 24.96 3.70 10.96
C LEU A 5 25.27 4.91 11.83
N SER A 6 25.66 6.01 11.21
CA SER A 6 25.87 7.30 11.86
C SER A 6 25.43 8.45 10.97
N TYR A 7 25.47 9.66 11.49
CA TYR A 7 25.30 10.89 10.70
C TYR A 7 26.04 12.03 11.39
N THR A 8 26.51 13.00 10.62
CA THR A 8 27.19 14.19 11.15
C THR A 8 26.23 15.33 11.37
N ASP A 9 25.38 15.61 10.40
CA ASP A 9 24.41 16.69 10.40
C ASP A 9 23.07 16.16 9.86
N PRO A 10 22.06 15.97 10.74
CA PRO A 10 20.77 15.40 10.33
C PRO A 10 19.97 16.28 9.38
N GLU A 11 20.19 17.61 9.36
CA GLU A 11 19.50 18.53 8.45
C GLU A 11 19.92 18.32 6.99
N ASN A 12 21.06 17.70 6.76
CA ASN A 12 21.54 17.35 5.41
C ASN A 12 20.95 16.04 4.88
N HIS A 13 20.20 15.31 5.72
CA HIS A 13 19.54 14.05 5.40
C HIS A 13 20.47 12.92 4.93
N PHE A 14 21.77 12.97 5.20
CA PHE A 14 22.72 11.91 4.85
C PHE A 14 22.99 11.00 6.03
N ILE A 15 22.78 9.70 5.81
CA ILE A 15 23.16 8.63 6.74
C ILE A 15 24.47 8.02 6.24
N ASP A 16 25.48 7.95 7.11
CA ASP A 16 26.76 7.29 6.86
C ASP A 16 26.63 5.80 7.20
N PHE A 17 26.91 4.95 6.23
CA PHE A 17 26.94 3.51 6.37
C PHE A 17 28.38 2.99 6.33
N SER A 18 28.73 2.12 7.26
CA SER A 18 29.95 1.31 7.23
C SER A 18 29.55 -0.16 7.35
N LEU A 19 29.87 -0.95 6.32
CA LEU A 19 29.61 -2.38 6.26
C LEU A 19 30.92 -3.15 6.31
N THR A 20 31.16 -3.91 7.38
CA THR A 20 32.26 -4.86 7.47
C THR A 20 31.84 -6.22 6.93
N VAL A 21 32.54 -6.69 5.90
CA VAL A 21 32.37 -8.00 5.28
C VAL A 21 33.56 -8.86 5.68
N ASN A 22 33.31 -9.92 6.44
CA ASN A 22 34.37 -10.80 6.95
C ASN A 22 33.97 -12.28 6.86
N GLY A 23 34.99 -13.14 6.78
CA GLY A 23 34.83 -14.60 6.76
C GLY A 23 34.49 -15.19 5.40
N PHE A 24 34.60 -14.43 4.32
CA PHE A 24 34.37 -14.89 2.95
C PHE A 24 35.73 -15.02 2.21
N SER A 25 36.20 -16.25 2.01
CA SER A 25 37.47 -16.52 1.30
C SER A 25 37.25 -16.60 -0.21
N LEU A 26 36.67 -15.56 -0.82
CA LEU A 26 36.36 -15.46 -2.25
C LEU A 26 37.23 -14.35 -2.90
N ASP A 27 37.63 -14.57 -4.15
CA ASP A 27 38.36 -13.56 -4.93
C ASP A 27 37.45 -12.39 -5.29
N GLN A 28 36.22 -12.67 -5.62
CA GLN A 28 35.20 -11.68 -5.96
C GLN A 28 33.95 -11.85 -5.08
N ILE A 29 33.41 -10.75 -4.62
CA ILE A 29 32.16 -10.73 -3.85
C ILE A 29 31.19 -9.76 -4.53
N ILE A 30 29.97 -10.26 -4.76
CA ILE A 30 28.88 -9.43 -5.28
C ILE A 30 28.12 -8.84 -4.10
N VAL A 31 27.98 -7.51 -4.12
CA VAL A 31 27.08 -6.78 -3.23
C VAL A 31 26.02 -6.06 -4.03
N GLN A 32 24.80 -6.00 -3.51
CA GLN A 32 23.68 -5.38 -4.20
C GLN A 32 22.80 -4.61 -3.20
N LEU A 33 22.22 -3.51 -3.65
CA LEU A 33 21.09 -2.87 -2.99
C LEU A 33 19.80 -3.52 -3.51
N PRO A 34 18.78 -3.80 -2.67
CA PRO A 34 17.52 -4.32 -3.15
C PRO A 34 16.92 -3.48 -4.28
N ALA A 35 16.34 -4.13 -5.28
CA ALA A 35 15.73 -3.45 -6.41
C ALA A 35 14.33 -2.93 -6.09
N TRP A 36 13.65 -3.53 -5.13
CA TRP A 36 12.28 -3.24 -4.71
C TRP A 36 12.06 -3.58 -3.23
N ARG A 37 10.93 -3.22 -2.69
CA ARG A 37 10.48 -3.60 -1.35
C ARG A 37 9.15 -4.36 -1.40
N PRO A 38 8.91 -5.37 -0.54
CA PRO A 38 7.59 -5.96 -0.32
C PRO A 38 6.55 -4.90 0.04
N GLY A 39 5.29 -5.16 -0.32
CA GLY A 39 4.20 -4.20 -0.15
C GLY A 39 4.14 -3.10 -1.23
N ARG A 40 5.10 -3.06 -2.17
CA ARG A 40 5.07 -2.12 -3.29
C ARG A 40 5.67 -2.74 -4.55
N TYR A 41 4.83 -3.00 -5.52
CA TYR A 41 5.18 -3.71 -6.76
C TYR A 41 5.69 -2.74 -7.84
N GLU A 42 6.82 -2.06 -7.52
CA GLU A 42 7.57 -1.20 -8.45
C GLU A 42 9.06 -1.19 -8.08
N LEU A 43 9.92 -0.92 -9.06
CA LEU A 43 11.36 -0.78 -8.82
C LEU A 43 11.65 0.51 -8.07
N GLY A 44 12.25 0.39 -6.89
CA GLY A 44 12.53 1.53 -6.00
C GLY A 44 13.68 2.42 -6.47
N ASN A 45 14.60 1.87 -7.30
CA ASN A 45 15.80 2.58 -7.75
C ASN A 45 16.58 3.24 -6.60
N PHE A 46 16.64 2.58 -5.44
CA PHE A 46 17.19 3.12 -4.18
C PHE A 46 18.65 3.58 -4.31
N ALA A 47 19.42 2.95 -5.19
CA ALA A 47 20.81 3.31 -5.44
C ALA A 47 21.03 4.74 -5.98
N LYS A 48 19.96 5.43 -6.43
CA LYS A 48 20.01 6.87 -6.78
C LYS A 48 20.35 7.76 -5.57
N ASN A 49 20.11 7.26 -4.35
CA ASN A 49 20.35 7.96 -3.10
C ASN A 49 21.75 7.69 -2.51
N ILE A 50 22.56 6.81 -3.15
CA ILE A 50 23.91 6.48 -2.68
C ILE A 50 24.95 7.42 -3.32
N LYS A 51 25.85 7.95 -2.49
CA LYS A 51 27.06 8.62 -2.92
C LYS A 51 28.28 8.18 -2.07
N ASP A 52 29.47 8.58 -2.49
CA ASP A 52 30.74 8.35 -1.77
C ASP A 52 30.97 6.87 -1.42
N PHE A 53 30.75 5.99 -2.41
CA PHE A 53 30.90 4.56 -2.26
C PHE A 53 32.40 4.18 -2.37
N GLU A 54 32.95 3.66 -1.28
CA GLU A 54 34.35 3.24 -1.19
C GLU A 54 34.47 1.83 -0.63
N VAL A 55 35.57 1.15 -1.00
CA VAL A 55 35.91 -0.18 -0.47
C VAL A 55 37.35 -0.19 -0.06
N ASN A 56 37.61 -0.57 1.20
CA ASN A 56 38.95 -0.64 1.75
C ASN A 56 39.18 -1.98 2.47
N ASP A 57 40.43 -2.47 2.49
CA ASP A 57 40.78 -3.60 3.35
C ASP A 57 40.83 -3.16 4.84
N MET A 58 41.06 -4.10 5.75
CA MET A 58 41.05 -3.83 7.19
C MET A 58 42.19 -2.91 7.65
N ASP A 59 43.21 -2.69 6.81
CA ASP A 59 44.31 -1.77 7.04
C ASP A 59 44.07 -0.39 6.41
N GLY A 60 42.91 -0.19 5.75
CA GLY A 60 42.53 1.07 5.11
C GLY A 60 43.07 1.26 3.68
N HIS A 61 43.59 0.22 3.04
CA HIS A 61 44.04 0.32 1.65
C HIS A 61 42.87 0.09 0.70
N PRO A 62 42.73 0.88 -0.39
CA PRO A 62 41.68 0.76 -1.34
C PRO A 62 41.62 -0.61 -2.03
N ILE A 63 40.42 -1.18 -2.11
CA ILE A 63 40.13 -2.39 -2.88
C ILE A 63 39.36 -1.99 -4.15
N SER A 64 39.79 -2.51 -5.29
CA SER A 64 39.10 -2.23 -6.56
C SER A 64 37.72 -2.88 -6.63
N PHE A 65 36.80 -2.19 -7.24
CA PHE A 65 35.45 -2.69 -7.50
C PHE A 65 34.90 -2.15 -8.83
N ASN A 66 33.91 -2.85 -9.37
CA ASN A 66 33.22 -2.44 -10.58
C ASN A 66 31.71 -2.45 -10.34
N LYS A 67 31.01 -1.42 -10.81
CA LYS A 67 29.56 -1.38 -10.83
C LYS A 67 29.04 -2.22 -12.01
N LEU A 68 28.28 -3.29 -11.74
CA LEU A 68 27.77 -4.22 -12.74
C LEU A 68 26.42 -3.77 -13.30
N THR A 69 25.54 -3.28 -12.41
CA THR A 69 24.25 -2.69 -12.76
C THR A 69 24.05 -1.40 -11.96
N LYS A 70 22.91 -0.74 -12.11
CA LYS A 70 22.58 0.49 -11.37
C LYS A 70 22.69 0.33 -9.83
N ASP A 71 22.54 -0.89 -9.31
CA ASP A 71 22.39 -1.22 -7.89
C ASP A 71 23.27 -2.41 -7.43
N LYS A 72 24.20 -2.88 -8.28
CA LYS A 72 25.04 -4.06 -8.04
C LYS A 72 26.52 -3.75 -8.28
N TRP A 73 27.39 -4.18 -7.36
CA TRP A 73 28.84 -4.01 -7.42
C TRP A 73 29.56 -5.35 -7.26
N CYS A 74 30.67 -5.51 -7.96
CA CYS A 74 31.61 -6.62 -7.82
C CYS A 74 32.89 -6.11 -7.16
N ILE A 75 33.19 -6.61 -5.98
CA ILE A 75 34.37 -6.25 -5.18
C ILE A 75 35.48 -7.27 -5.43
N GLN A 76 36.70 -6.83 -5.74
CA GLN A 76 37.88 -7.67 -5.92
C GLN A 76 38.53 -7.95 -4.56
N ALA A 77 37.88 -8.78 -3.75
CA ALA A 77 38.27 -9.04 -2.36
C ALA A 77 39.60 -9.81 -2.23
N ASN A 78 39.92 -10.67 -3.22
CA ASN A 78 41.13 -11.53 -3.22
C ASN A 78 41.26 -12.33 -1.90
N GLY A 79 40.16 -12.86 -1.37
CA GLY A 79 40.12 -13.64 -0.14
C GLY A 79 40.31 -12.83 1.16
N LYS A 80 40.29 -11.50 1.10
CA LYS A 80 40.46 -10.61 2.28
C LYS A 80 39.08 -10.15 2.81
N ASP A 81 39.08 -9.88 4.11
CA ASP A 81 38.02 -9.10 4.75
C ASP A 81 38.12 -7.63 4.31
N PHE A 82 36.98 -6.93 4.24
CA PHE A 82 36.93 -5.54 3.77
C PHE A 82 35.80 -4.75 4.39
N ILE A 83 35.87 -3.44 4.25
CA ILE A 83 34.87 -2.48 4.68
C ILE A 83 34.35 -1.73 3.46
N ILE A 84 33.03 -1.63 3.33
CA ILE A 84 32.36 -0.75 2.37
C ILE A 84 31.82 0.44 3.15
N THR A 85 32.11 1.66 2.70
CA THR A 85 31.50 2.88 3.21
C THR A 85 30.72 3.57 2.11
N TYR A 86 29.58 4.17 2.47
CA TYR A 86 28.77 4.99 1.57
C TYR A 86 27.85 5.90 2.37
N GLN A 87 27.35 6.95 1.72
CA GLN A 87 26.29 7.81 2.24
C GLN A 87 24.98 7.53 1.52
N TYR A 88 23.89 7.54 2.29
CA TYR A 88 22.53 7.39 1.76
C TYR A 88 21.72 8.65 2.04
N TYR A 89 21.11 9.25 0.99
CA TYR A 89 20.26 10.43 1.10
C TYR A 89 18.84 10.03 1.52
N ALA A 90 18.41 10.46 2.70
CA ALA A 90 17.19 10.05 3.39
C ALA A 90 16.26 11.24 3.66
N ALA A 91 15.84 11.96 2.61
CA ALA A 91 15.04 13.19 2.72
C ALA A 91 13.53 12.97 2.48
N GLU A 92 13.11 11.80 2.01
CA GLU A 92 11.71 11.50 1.74
C GLU A 92 11.09 10.73 2.90
N LEU A 93 9.95 11.25 3.45
CA LEU A 93 9.18 10.56 4.48
C LEU A 93 7.90 9.95 3.90
N ASN A 94 7.86 8.62 3.83
CA ASN A 94 6.65 7.83 3.62
C ASN A 94 6.75 6.51 4.41
N ALA A 95 5.69 5.69 4.44
CA ALA A 95 5.72 4.45 5.23
C ALA A 95 6.77 3.43 4.75
N GLY A 96 7.24 3.52 3.52
CA GLY A 96 8.23 2.60 2.95
C GLY A 96 9.59 3.23 2.63
N SER A 97 9.84 4.48 3.02
CA SER A 97 11.12 5.19 2.77
C SER A 97 12.10 5.06 3.94
N THR A 98 13.25 5.69 3.80
CA THR A 98 14.21 5.96 4.88
C THR A 98 14.32 7.47 5.02
N TYR A 99 14.26 7.98 6.26
CA TYR A 99 14.18 9.41 6.54
C TYR A 99 15.06 9.80 7.75
N LEU A 100 15.78 10.90 7.62
CA LEU A 100 16.60 11.50 8.68
C LEU A 100 16.30 12.99 8.77
N ASP A 101 16.02 13.46 9.98
CA ASP A 101 16.02 14.87 10.35
C ASP A 101 16.52 15.05 11.80
N GLU A 102 16.43 16.25 12.35
CA GLU A 102 16.84 16.55 13.72
C GLU A 102 16.00 15.84 14.79
N ASN A 103 14.83 15.28 14.42
CA ASN A 103 13.90 14.65 15.34
C ASN A 103 13.94 13.12 15.29
N GLN A 104 14.41 12.54 14.20
CA GLN A 104 14.39 11.08 14.02
C GLN A 104 15.38 10.58 12.98
N LEU A 105 15.82 9.35 13.19
CA LEU A 105 16.34 8.45 12.18
C LEU A 105 15.32 7.34 11.97
N TYR A 106 14.56 7.39 10.87
CA TYR A 106 13.68 6.33 10.43
C TYR A 106 14.34 5.56 9.29
N VAL A 107 14.50 4.26 9.47
CA VAL A 107 15.17 3.40 8.49
C VAL A 107 14.26 2.25 8.10
N ASN A 108 14.03 2.13 6.79
CA ASN A 108 13.52 0.90 6.20
C ASN A 108 14.71 0.20 5.51
N PRO A 109 15.24 -0.88 6.10
CA PRO A 109 16.53 -1.45 5.67
C PRO A 109 16.59 -1.86 4.20
N VAL A 110 15.47 -2.28 3.63
CA VAL A 110 15.40 -2.68 2.21
C VAL A 110 15.78 -1.55 1.24
N ASN A 111 15.71 -0.28 1.68
CA ASN A 111 16.06 0.86 0.81
C ASN A 111 17.56 1.14 0.77
N CYS A 112 18.29 0.83 1.85
CA CYS A 112 19.61 1.42 2.08
C CYS A 112 20.70 0.43 2.53
N PHE A 113 20.35 -0.82 2.88
CA PHE A 113 21.35 -1.83 3.24
C PHE A 113 21.74 -2.65 2.02
N LEU A 114 23.03 -2.74 1.78
CA LEU A 114 23.61 -3.66 0.80
C LEU A 114 23.48 -5.09 1.29
N PHE A 115 23.32 -6.04 0.39
CA PHE A 115 23.32 -7.46 0.75
C PHE A 115 24.18 -8.27 -0.22
N LEU A 116 24.50 -9.48 0.18
CA LEU A 116 25.21 -10.46 -0.62
C LEU A 116 24.17 -11.44 -1.19
N PRO A 117 23.77 -11.34 -2.47
CA PRO A 117 22.74 -12.21 -3.03
C PRO A 117 23.07 -13.69 -2.98
N GLU A 118 24.36 -14.04 -2.99
CA GLU A 118 24.84 -15.42 -2.89
C GLU A 118 24.81 -15.98 -1.46
N PHE A 119 24.64 -15.10 -0.45
CA PHE A 119 24.65 -15.46 0.97
C PHE A 119 23.48 -14.84 1.75
N PRO A 120 22.23 -15.11 1.36
CA PRO A 120 21.05 -14.47 1.93
C PRO A 120 20.84 -14.80 3.41
N GLU A 121 21.33 -15.95 3.88
CA GLU A 121 21.19 -16.44 5.26
C GLU A 121 22.28 -15.94 6.20
N THR A 122 23.05 -14.91 5.79
CA THR A 122 24.08 -14.33 6.64
C THR A 122 23.49 -13.55 7.79
N GLU A 123 23.96 -13.79 9.01
CA GLU A 123 23.59 -13.02 10.20
C GLU A 123 24.14 -11.57 10.11
N ILE A 124 23.30 -10.61 10.49
CA ILE A 124 23.63 -9.18 10.43
C ILE A 124 23.54 -8.55 11.82
N GLU A 125 24.61 -7.89 12.24
CA GLU A 125 24.66 -7.02 13.41
C GLU A 125 24.66 -5.55 12.97
N ILE A 126 23.87 -4.71 13.64
CA ILE A 126 23.76 -3.29 13.35
C ILE A 126 24.05 -2.50 14.62
N THR A 127 24.95 -1.56 14.53
CA THR A 127 25.20 -0.56 15.57
C THR A 127 24.73 0.80 15.09
N LEU A 128 23.90 1.44 15.90
CA LEU A 128 23.41 2.81 15.66
C LEU A 128 24.24 3.78 16.49
N ASP A 129 25.12 4.53 15.83
CA ASP A 129 25.89 5.61 16.45
C ASP A 129 25.07 6.92 16.37
N VAL A 130 24.06 6.99 17.22
CA VAL A 130 23.12 8.10 17.36
C VAL A 130 23.16 8.64 18.79
N PRO A 131 22.61 9.84 19.07
CA PRO A 131 22.60 10.39 20.41
C PRO A 131 22.04 9.41 21.45
N LYS A 132 22.67 9.30 22.61
CA LYS A 132 22.24 8.38 23.70
C LYS A 132 20.83 8.62 24.21
N SER A 133 20.28 9.80 23.97
CA SER A 133 18.89 10.15 24.31
C SER A 133 17.85 9.52 23.37
N TYR A 134 18.28 9.01 22.21
CA TYR A 134 17.38 8.37 21.25
C TYR A 134 16.97 7.00 21.75
N GLN A 135 15.68 6.74 21.68
CA GLN A 135 15.09 5.43 21.91
C GLN A 135 14.86 4.76 20.57
N VAL A 136 15.15 3.47 20.50
CA VAL A 136 15.01 2.68 19.26
C VAL A 136 13.78 1.79 19.37
N TYR A 137 12.93 1.86 18.35
CA TYR A 137 11.72 1.05 18.21
C TYR A 137 11.83 0.21 16.95
N SER A 138 11.90 -1.11 17.13
CA SER A 138 12.03 -2.10 16.06
C SER A 138 11.46 -3.43 16.49
N ALA A 139 11.10 -4.27 15.53
CA ALA A 139 10.74 -5.66 15.77
C ALA A 139 11.97 -6.55 16.07
N ILE A 140 13.17 -6.18 15.58
CA ILE A 140 14.42 -6.90 15.84
C ILE A 140 15.24 -6.26 16.96
N GLY A 141 15.90 -7.10 17.75
CA GLY A 141 16.72 -6.66 18.88
C GLY A 141 15.93 -6.43 20.17
N ASN A 142 16.66 -5.96 21.20
CA ASN A 142 16.02 -5.58 22.47
C ASN A 142 15.50 -4.15 22.39
N GLN A 143 14.36 -3.87 23.00
CA GLN A 143 13.81 -2.52 23.08
C GLN A 143 14.84 -1.52 23.59
N ASN A 144 14.93 -0.37 22.93
CA ASN A 144 15.86 0.73 23.23
C ASN A 144 17.35 0.37 23.06
N SER A 145 17.68 -0.75 22.43
CA SER A 145 19.06 -1.09 22.14
C SER A 145 19.54 -0.35 20.88
N HIS A 146 20.69 0.32 20.98
CA HIS A 146 21.38 0.84 19.80
C HIS A 146 22.12 -0.27 19.02
N HIS A 147 21.96 -1.53 19.43
CA HIS A 147 22.46 -2.69 18.73
C HIS A 147 21.27 -3.58 18.33
N LEU A 148 21.09 -3.75 17.02
CA LEU A 148 20.07 -4.59 16.43
C LEU A 148 20.74 -5.80 15.80
N LYS A 149 20.00 -6.91 15.69
CA LYS A 149 20.48 -8.15 15.12
C LYS A 149 19.39 -8.82 14.31
N ALA A 150 19.71 -9.17 13.07
CA ALA A 150 18.87 -9.97 12.21
C ALA A 150 19.55 -11.29 11.87
N THR A 151 18.79 -12.37 11.80
CA THR A 151 19.30 -13.72 11.52
C THR A 151 19.69 -13.89 10.07
N ASN A 152 19.08 -13.11 9.16
CA ASN A 152 19.34 -13.14 7.74
C ASN A 152 18.84 -11.83 7.07
N TYR A 153 19.05 -11.70 5.76
CA TYR A 153 18.64 -10.50 5.03
C TYR A 153 17.13 -10.39 4.85
N HIS A 154 16.37 -11.49 4.82
CA HIS A 154 14.90 -11.43 4.74
C HIS A 154 14.31 -10.79 6.00
N GLU A 155 14.80 -11.19 7.19
CA GLU A 155 14.39 -10.58 8.45
C GLU A 155 14.82 -9.10 8.54
N LEU A 156 16.06 -8.77 8.13
CA LEU A 156 16.54 -7.40 8.12
C LEU A 156 15.67 -6.50 7.25
N PHE A 157 15.40 -6.90 6.00
CA PHE A 157 14.66 -6.09 5.04
C PHE A 157 13.18 -5.92 5.41
N ASP A 158 12.67 -6.76 6.27
CA ASP A 158 11.29 -6.74 6.78
C ASP A 158 11.19 -6.14 8.20
N SER A 159 12.24 -5.46 8.68
CA SER A 159 12.32 -4.93 10.04
C SER A 159 12.69 -3.45 10.06
N PRO A 160 11.76 -2.56 9.73
CA PRO A 160 11.99 -1.12 9.87
C PRO A 160 12.19 -0.71 11.33
N PHE A 161 12.88 0.40 11.53
CA PHE A 161 13.08 0.95 12.87
C PHE A 161 13.06 2.48 12.90
N ILE A 162 12.68 3.02 14.05
CA ILE A 162 12.71 4.44 14.36
C ILE A 162 13.63 4.65 15.55
N ALA A 163 14.63 5.52 15.42
CA ALA A 163 15.42 6.03 16.53
C ALA A 163 15.11 7.51 16.73
N SER A 164 14.60 7.89 17.89
CA SER A 164 14.14 9.26 18.17
C SER A 164 14.06 9.54 19.67
N PRO A 165 14.25 10.80 20.10
CA PRO A 165 14.03 11.19 21.50
C PRO A 165 12.56 11.49 21.82
N SER A 166 11.66 11.54 20.81
CA SER A 166 10.31 12.12 20.97
C SER A 166 9.16 11.16 20.66
N VAL A 167 9.41 9.87 20.43
CA VAL A 167 8.35 8.89 20.18
C VAL A 167 7.41 8.77 21.39
N LYS A 168 6.13 8.98 21.15
CA LYS A 168 5.08 8.69 22.14
C LYS A 168 4.69 7.21 22.00
N HIS A 169 4.91 6.41 23.03
CA HIS A 169 4.69 4.97 22.91
C HIS A 169 3.83 4.39 24.03
N LYS A 170 3.22 3.26 23.74
CA LYS A 170 2.49 2.44 24.70
C LYS A 170 2.56 0.96 24.32
N LYS A 171 2.66 0.10 25.33
CA LYS A 171 2.56 -1.35 25.21
C LYS A 171 1.23 -1.82 25.76
N ILE A 172 0.55 -2.72 25.06
CA ILE A 172 -0.59 -3.49 25.56
C ILE A 172 -0.34 -4.98 25.38
N SER A 173 -1.11 -5.79 26.08
CA SER A 173 -1.13 -7.23 25.87
C SER A 173 -2.54 -7.64 25.45
N VAL A 174 -2.65 -8.33 24.33
CA VAL A 174 -3.91 -8.93 23.86
C VAL A 174 -3.67 -10.42 23.78
N LYS A 175 -4.40 -11.20 24.58
CA LYS A 175 -4.07 -12.59 24.85
C LYS A 175 -2.61 -12.72 25.29
N ASP A 176 -1.81 -13.60 24.69
CA ASP A 176 -0.41 -13.82 25.06
C ASP A 176 0.58 -13.02 24.20
N VAL A 177 0.10 -12.03 23.43
CA VAL A 177 0.89 -11.23 22.50
C VAL A 177 1.06 -9.79 22.98
N HIS A 178 2.24 -9.24 22.84
CA HIS A 178 2.55 -7.87 23.18
C HIS A 178 2.52 -6.97 21.96
N PHE A 179 1.67 -5.96 21.97
CA PHE A 179 1.55 -4.95 20.92
C PHE A 179 2.14 -3.63 21.39
N TYR A 180 3.03 -3.08 20.56
CA TYR A 180 3.69 -1.79 20.81
C TYR A 180 3.16 -0.75 19.84
N PHE A 181 2.70 0.36 20.37
CA PHE A 181 2.22 1.52 19.60
C PHE A 181 3.25 2.63 19.72
N CYS A 182 3.89 3.02 18.63
CA CYS A 182 4.97 3.99 18.60
C CYS A 182 4.58 5.11 17.64
N PHE A 183 4.31 6.30 18.15
CA PHE A 183 3.92 7.47 17.37
C PHE A 183 5.06 8.48 17.31
N GLN A 184 5.57 8.71 16.11
CA GLN A 184 6.53 9.75 15.80
C GLN A 184 5.82 10.91 15.10
N GLY A 185 6.17 12.16 15.46
CA GLY A 185 5.57 13.38 14.94
C GLY A 185 4.65 14.08 15.93
N GLU A 186 4.14 15.24 15.55
CA GLU A 186 3.23 16.02 16.41
C GLU A 186 1.84 15.39 16.42
N ILE A 187 1.36 14.98 17.58
CA ILE A 187 0.03 14.37 17.74
C ILE A 187 -0.50 14.53 19.16
N LYS A 188 -1.80 14.76 19.28
CA LYS A 188 -2.56 14.69 20.53
C LYS A 188 -3.24 13.34 20.62
N LEU A 189 -2.62 12.41 21.38
CA LEU A 189 -3.10 11.03 21.48
C LEU A 189 -4.27 10.89 22.46
N ASN A 190 -5.32 10.21 22.01
CA ASN A 190 -6.36 9.68 22.87
C ASN A 190 -6.10 8.18 23.11
N TRP A 191 -5.21 7.89 24.06
CA TRP A 191 -4.81 6.52 24.37
C TRP A 191 -5.96 5.63 24.83
N GLU A 192 -6.91 6.15 25.56
CA GLU A 192 -8.05 5.37 26.07
C GLU A 192 -8.89 4.82 24.91
N LYS A 193 -9.31 5.71 24.00
CA LYS A 193 -10.08 5.33 22.80
C LYS A 193 -9.29 4.39 21.90
N LEU A 194 -8.03 4.72 21.60
CA LEU A 194 -7.16 3.93 20.73
C LEU A 194 -7.00 2.50 21.24
N ILE A 195 -6.71 2.34 22.56
CA ILE A 195 -6.50 1.00 23.14
C ILE A 195 -7.76 0.16 23.09
N VAL A 196 -8.91 0.73 23.39
CA VAL A 196 -10.19 0.00 23.32
C VAL A 196 -10.43 -0.52 21.91
N ASP A 197 -10.36 0.36 20.91
CA ASP A 197 -10.67 -0.01 19.52
C ASP A 197 -9.65 -1.01 18.97
N PHE A 198 -8.35 -0.76 19.21
CA PHE A 198 -7.29 -1.69 18.74
C PHE A 198 -7.35 -3.05 19.44
N THR A 199 -7.55 -3.09 20.75
CA THR A 199 -7.69 -4.37 21.45
C THR A 199 -8.83 -5.18 20.85
N THR A 200 -9.95 -4.54 20.55
CA THR A 200 -11.16 -5.19 20.05
C THR A 200 -10.91 -5.84 18.68
N PHE A 201 -10.38 -5.13 17.69
CA PHE A 201 -10.18 -5.73 16.38
C PHE A 201 -8.95 -6.67 16.32
N ILE A 202 -7.90 -6.42 17.11
CA ILE A 202 -6.75 -7.32 17.24
C ILE A 202 -7.20 -8.67 17.79
N GLU A 203 -7.95 -8.66 18.90
CA GLU A 203 -8.49 -9.88 19.49
C GLU A 203 -9.35 -10.65 18.52
N TYR A 204 -10.22 -9.94 17.78
CA TYR A 204 -11.07 -10.54 16.76
C TYR A 204 -10.24 -11.20 15.64
N GLN A 205 -9.20 -10.54 15.11
CA GLN A 205 -8.32 -11.12 14.09
C GLN A 205 -7.57 -12.35 14.60
N ILE A 206 -7.05 -12.31 15.83
CA ILE A 206 -6.37 -13.46 16.46
C ILE A 206 -7.32 -14.67 16.55
N ASP A 207 -8.57 -14.42 16.94
CA ASP A 207 -9.58 -15.49 17.07
C ASP A 207 -9.96 -16.10 15.73
N LEU A 208 -10.04 -15.31 14.66
CA LEU A 208 -10.32 -15.79 13.32
C LEU A 208 -9.31 -16.84 12.84
N PHE A 209 -8.03 -16.64 13.13
CA PHE A 209 -6.95 -17.54 12.71
C PHE A 209 -6.55 -18.57 13.78
N GLY A 210 -7.15 -18.49 14.99
CA GLY A 210 -6.86 -19.40 16.10
C GLY A 210 -5.51 -19.16 16.77
N GLY A 211 -4.93 -17.97 16.62
CA GLY A 211 -3.68 -17.56 17.25
C GLY A 211 -2.94 -16.48 16.46
N PHE A 212 -1.92 -15.90 17.11
CA PHE A 212 -0.99 -14.96 16.50
C PHE A 212 0.36 -15.63 16.30
N PRO A 213 1.03 -15.49 15.15
CA PRO A 213 2.27 -16.25 14.87
C PRO A 213 3.50 -15.75 15.66
N HIS A 214 3.43 -14.53 16.23
CA HIS A 214 4.53 -13.85 16.89
C HIS A 214 4.21 -13.56 18.36
N GLN A 215 5.26 -13.32 19.17
CA GLN A 215 5.09 -12.91 20.57
C GLN A 215 4.96 -11.40 20.75
N THR A 216 5.42 -10.66 19.76
CA THR A 216 5.40 -9.20 19.75
C THR A 216 4.97 -8.68 18.39
N TYR A 217 4.34 -7.50 18.35
CA TYR A 217 4.04 -6.78 17.11
C TYR A 217 4.14 -5.28 17.32
N HIS A 218 4.69 -4.55 16.34
CA HIS A 218 4.94 -3.13 16.45
C HIS A 218 4.13 -2.34 15.41
N PHE A 219 3.26 -1.45 15.88
CA PHE A 219 2.67 -0.41 15.06
C PHE A 219 3.56 0.84 15.13
N LEU A 220 4.24 1.15 14.04
CA LEU A 220 5.11 2.32 13.91
C LEU A 220 4.37 3.40 13.11
N PHE A 221 3.88 4.42 13.81
CA PHE A 221 3.13 5.52 13.17
C PHE A 221 4.05 6.71 12.93
N GLN A 222 4.08 7.16 11.67
CA GLN A 222 4.68 8.41 11.22
C GLN A 222 3.55 9.43 11.00
N ILE A 223 3.47 10.45 11.85
CA ILE A 223 2.39 11.44 11.79
C ILE A 223 2.92 12.74 11.20
N THR A 224 2.29 13.17 10.10
CA THR A 224 2.70 14.36 9.36
C THR A 224 1.78 15.55 9.61
N THR A 225 2.25 16.75 9.27
CA THR A 225 1.46 18.00 9.34
C THR A 225 0.68 18.29 8.05
N HIS A 226 0.90 17.50 7.01
CA HIS A 226 0.24 17.61 5.71
C HIS A 226 -0.56 16.33 5.40
N ASN A 227 -1.37 16.36 4.35
CA ASN A 227 -2.15 15.20 3.92
C ASN A 227 -1.22 14.04 3.53
N ALA A 228 -1.37 12.92 4.22
CA ALA A 228 -0.65 11.69 3.96
C ALA A 228 -1.51 10.49 4.38
N TYR A 229 -1.41 9.41 3.61
CA TYR A 229 -2.05 8.12 3.89
C TYR A 229 -1.25 7.02 3.20
N HIS A 230 -0.58 6.16 3.97
CA HIS A 230 0.20 5.05 3.44
C HIS A 230 0.45 4.03 4.56
N GLY A 231 0.17 2.74 4.32
CA GLY A 231 0.56 1.62 5.15
C GLY A 231 1.60 0.75 4.45
N VAL A 232 2.40 0.05 5.23
CA VAL A 232 3.32 -0.98 4.74
C VAL A 232 3.41 -2.08 5.78
N GLU A 233 3.06 -3.27 5.34
CA GLU A 233 3.11 -4.49 6.13
C GLU A 233 4.53 -5.03 6.29
N HIS A 234 4.83 -5.53 7.49
CA HIS A 234 6.05 -6.25 7.82
C HIS A 234 5.72 -7.50 8.65
N HIS A 235 6.68 -8.41 8.78
CA HIS A 235 6.47 -9.68 9.47
C HIS A 235 6.01 -9.48 10.93
N ASP A 236 6.74 -8.67 11.70
CA ASP A 236 6.48 -8.41 13.13
C ASP A 236 6.12 -6.95 13.42
N SER A 237 5.82 -6.19 12.38
CA SER A 237 5.49 -4.77 12.51
C SER A 237 4.70 -4.26 11.31
N THR A 238 4.22 -3.04 11.42
CA THR A 238 3.73 -2.22 10.30
C THR A 238 4.20 -0.80 10.46
N VAL A 239 4.43 -0.11 9.35
CA VAL A 239 4.63 1.34 9.35
C VAL A 239 3.42 2.01 8.72
N ILE A 240 2.84 2.97 9.43
CA ILE A 240 1.68 3.73 8.97
C ILE A 240 2.02 5.21 8.97
N LEU A 241 1.94 5.83 7.79
CA LEU A 241 2.05 7.28 7.61
C LEU A 241 0.65 7.87 7.49
N LEU A 242 0.32 8.82 8.34
CA LEU A 242 -1.00 9.47 8.36
C LEU A 242 -0.89 10.96 8.70
N GLY A 243 -1.71 11.78 8.06
CA GLY A 243 -1.80 13.22 8.30
C GLY A 243 -2.92 13.91 7.55
N PRO A 244 -3.26 15.14 7.95
CA PRO A 244 -2.55 15.97 8.93
C PRO A 244 -2.86 15.62 10.39
N SER A 245 -1.89 15.86 11.24
CA SER A 245 -1.89 15.51 12.67
C SER A 245 -3.12 15.97 13.46
N TYR A 246 -3.65 17.15 13.13
CA TYR A 246 -4.82 17.73 13.79
C TYR A 246 -6.14 16.98 13.48
N ASP A 247 -6.16 16.12 12.45
CA ASP A 247 -7.34 15.35 12.03
C ASP A 247 -7.28 13.87 12.45
N VAL A 248 -6.14 13.35 12.90
CA VAL A 248 -5.93 11.90 13.13
C VAL A 248 -6.94 11.32 14.13
N PHE A 249 -7.25 12.01 15.21
CA PHE A 249 -8.27 11.59 16.19
C PHE A 249 -9.65 12.23 15.97
N ASP A 250 -9.87 12.84 14.81
CA ASP A 250 -11.15 13.41 14.37
C ASP A 250 -11.56 12.80 13.02
N ARG A 251 -11.37 13.53 11.93
CA ARG A 251 -11.85 13.11 10.58
C ARG A 251 -11.12 11.87 10.04
N LEU A 252 -9.85 11.67 10.39
CA LEU A 252 -9.01 10.56 9.91
C LEU A 252 -8.99 9.35 10.86
N TYR A 253 -9.84 9.33 11.88
CA TYR A 253 -9.81 8.21 12.83
C TYR A 253 -10.31 6.90 12.21
N THR A 254 -11.29 6.97 11.32
CA THR A 254 -11.76 5.81 10.54
C THR A 254 -10.63 5.27 9.64
N GLU A 255 -9.92 6.16 8.97
CA GLU A 255 -8.78 5.84 8.12
C GLU A 255 -7.61 5.23 8.93
N LEU A 256 -7.35 5.75 10.15
CA LEU A 256 -6.36 5.16 11.07
C LEU A 256 -6.70 3.71 11.42
N LEU A 257 -7.96 3.44 11.77
CA LEU A 257 -8.42 2.09 12.11
C LEU A 257 -8.42 1.19 10.89
N GLY A 258 -8.91 1.67 9.74
CA GLY A 258 -8.96 0.91 8.49
C GLY A 258 -7.59 0.43 8.04
N VAL A 259 -6.61 1.35 7.92
CA VAL A 259 -5.25 0.98 7.54
C VAL A 259 -4.59 0.07 8.59
N SER A 260 -4.80 0.31 9.88
CA SER A 260 -4.20 -0.52 10.93
C SER A 260 -4.76 -1.95 10.95
N SER A 261 -6.05 -2.12 10.66
CA SER A 261 -6.69 -3.44 10.55
C SER A 261 -6.24 -4.18 9.29
N HIS A 262 -6.09 -3.47 8.17
CA HIS A 262 -5.56 -4.00 6.92
C HIS A 262 -4.12 -4.49 7.10
N GLU A 263 -3.24 -3.65 7.62
CA GLU A 263 -1.83 -4.00 7.83
C GLU A 263 -1.63 -5.15 8.82
N LEU A 264 -2.46 -5.22 9.88
CA LEU A 264 -2.42 -6.33 10.81
C LEU A 264 -2.86 -7.65 10.14
N TYR A 265 -3.86 -7.61 9.24
CA TYR A 265 -4.33 -8.79 8.54
C TYR A 265 -3.24 -9.42 7.66
N HIS A 266 -2.32 -8.61 7.17
CA HIS A 266 -1.16 -9.08 6.42
C HIS A 266 -0.24 -10.02 7.20
N VAL A 267 -0.29 -10.05 8.53
CA VAL A 267 0.45 -11.03 9.33
C VAL A 267 0.16 -12.47 8.87
N TRP A 268 -1.07 -12.74 8.48
CA TRP A 268 -1.49 -14.04 7.93
C TRP A 268 -1.47 -14.05 6.41
N ASN A 269 -2.07 -13.08 5.74
CA ASN A 269 -2.11 -12.93 4.27
C ASN A 269 -1.24 -11.76 3.86
N VAL A 270 -0.13 -12.02 3.58
CA VAL A 270 1.01 -12.14 2.69
C VAL A 270 2.31 -12.43 3.49
N LYS A 271 2.32 -12.22 4.80
CA LYS A 271 3.53 -12.54 5.61
C LYS A 271 3.53 -14.01 6.04
N GLY A 272 2.42 -14.52 6.54
CA GLY A 272 2.27 -15.92 6.92
C GLY A 272 2.24 -16.86 5.72
N ILE A 273 1.46 -16.51 4.71
CA ILE A 273 1.37 -17.21 3.41
C ILE A 273 1.33 -16.20 2.28
N ARG A 274 1.88 -16.55 1.11
CA ARG A 274 1.89 -15.67 -0.07
C ARG A 274 1.79 -16.46 -1.38
N PRO A 275 1.55 -15.79 -2.51
CA PRO A 275 1.64 -16.43 -3.83
C PRO A 275 2.96 -17.16 -4.02
N ILE A 276 2.92 -18.37 -4.56
CA ILE A 276 4.11 -19.21 -4.76
C ILE A 276 5.17 -18.53 -5.63
N ASP A 277 4.73 -17.70 -6.55
CA ASP A 277 5.60 -16.91 -7.44
C ASP A 277 6.46 -15.88 -6.66
N MET A 278 6.12 -15.61 -5.40
CA MET A 278 6.79 -14.67 -4.51
C MET A 278 7.53 -15.35 -3.35
N VAL A 279 7.79 -16.67 -3.44
CA VAL A 279 8.47 -17.43 -2.37
C VAL A 279 9.73 -18.11 -2.90
N PRO A 280 10.91 -17.80 -2.33
CA PRO A 280 11.21 -16.65 -1.47
C PRO A 280 11.16 -15.35 -2.27
N TYR A 281 11.11 -14.20 -1.60
CA TYR A 281 11.29 -12.92 -2.29
C TYR A 281 12.69 -12.85 -2.93
N ASP A 282 12.72 -12.49 -4.21
CA ASP A 282 13.96 -12.16 -4.93
C ASP A 282 14.13 -10.63 -4.92
N TYR A 283 14.99 -10.13 -4.04
CA TYR A 283 15.26 -8.69 -3.93
C TYR A 283 16.09 -8.12 -5.07
N THR A 284 16.54 -8.95 -6.02
CA THR A 284 17.39 -8.52 -7.14
C THR A 284 16.60 -8.02 -8.34
N ARG A 285 15.30 -8.30 -8.41
CA ARG A 285 14.40 -8.03 -9.55
C ARG A 285 12.94 -8.06 -9.14
N GLU A 286 12.06 -7.81 -10.10
CA GLU A 286 10.60 -7.91 -9.96
C GLU A 286 10.16 -9.35 -9.60
N ASN A 287 9.13 -9.45 -8.74
CA ASN A 287 8.50 -10.71 -8.35
C ASN A 287 7.05 -10.73 -8.84
N TYR A 288 6.84 -11.21 -10.05
CA TYR A 288 5.54 -11.18 -10.71
C TYR A 288 4.56 -12.17 -10.10
N THR A 289 3.31 -11.73 -9.89
CA THR A 289 2.20 -12.60 -9.52
C THR A 289 0.89 -12.11 -10.16
N LYS A 290 -0.02 -13.03 -10.42
CA LYS A 290 -1.40 -12.74 -10.85
C LYS A 290 -2.39 -12.66 -9.68
N LEU A 291 -1.92 -12.78 -8.44
CA LEU A 291 -2.73 -12.94 -7.25
C LEU A 291 -2.82 -11.67 -6.37
N GLY A 292 -2.51 -10.50 -6.93
CA GLY A 292 -2.64 -9.23 -6.22
C GLY A 292 -4.05 -8.99 -5.66
N TYR A 293 -5.08 -9.49 -6.33
CA TYR A 293 -6.47 -9.43 -5.85
C TYR A 293 -6.71 -10.29 -4.58
N VAL A 294 -5.86 -11.28 -4.30
CA VAL A 294 -5.89 -12.05 -3.05
C VAL A 294 -5.02 -11.38 -1.99
N THR A 295 -3.77 -11.02 -2.35
CA THR A 295 -2.85 -10.43 -1.37
C THR A 295 -3.35 -9.10 -0.82
N GLU A 296 -3.84 -8.22 -1.70
CA GLU A 296 -4.29 -6.87 -1.36
C GLU A 296 -5.81 -6.75 -1.30
N GLY A 297 -6.49 -7.36 -2.27
CA GLY A 297 -7.95 -7.21 -2.38
C GLY A 297 -8.70 -7.91 -1.25
N VAL A 298 -8.38 -9.16 -0.95
CA VAL A 298 -8.96 -9.86 0.20
C VAL A 298 -8.61 -9.12 1.50
N THR A 299 -7.37 -8.66 1.67
CA THR A 299 -6.95 -7.92 2.86
C THR A 299 -7.71 -6.60 3.01
N THR A 300 -7.95 -5.88 1.92
CA THR A 300 -8.77 -4.64 1.92
C THR A 300 -10.19 -4.93 2.38
N TYR A 301 -10.84 -5.96 1.82
CA TYR A 301 -12.19 -6.35 2.24
C TYR A 301 -12.22 -6.78 3.70
N MET A 302 -11.28 -7.63 4.12
CA MET A 302 -11.23 -8.22 5.46
C MET A 302 -10.89 -7.18 6.52
N GLY A 303 -9.99 -6.24 6.23
CA GLY A 303 -9.64 -5.15 7.15
C GLY A 303 -10.86 -4.37 7.62
N ASP A 304 -11.68 -3.88 6.69
CA ASP A 304 -12.90 -3.13 7.01
C ASP A 304 -14.02 -4.04 7.55
N ARG A 305 -14.13 -5.24 7.00
CA ARG A 305 -15.14 -6.22 7.44
C ARG A 305 -14.96 -6.61 8.90
N ILE A 306 -13.74 -6.82 9.34
CA ILE A 306 -13.37 -7.14 10.72
C ILE A 306 -13.73 -5.99 11.66
N LEU A 307 -13.44 -4.75 11.28
CA LEU A 307 -13.81 -3.59 12.08
C LEU A 307 -15.32 -3.48 12.27
N PHE A 308 -16.10 -3.82 11.24
CA PHE A 308 -17.55 -3.85 11.32
C PHE A 308 -18.07 -5.04 12.16
N GLU A 309 -17.57 -6.25 11.95
CA GLU A 309 -18.00 -7.45 12.68
C GLU A 309 -17.60 -7.42 14.17
N SER A 310 -16.48 -6.79 14.49
CA SER A 310 -16.03 -6.55 15.87
C SER A 310 -16.72 -5.35 16.56
N ASN A 311 -17.61 -4.62 15.85
CA ASN A 311 -18.30 -3.42 16.30
C ASN A 311 -17.37 -2.22 16.61
N VAL A 312 -16.16 -2.18 16.05
CA VAL A 312 -15.29 -1.00 16.05
C VAL A 312 -15.80 0.03 15.04
N PHE A 313 -16.21 -0.42 13.85
CA PHE A 313 -17.00 0.39 12.93
C PHE A 313 -18.51 0.19 13.17
N ASP A 314 -19.24 1.29 13.17
CA ASP A 314 -20.69 1.21 13.04
C ASP A 314 -21.07 0.96 11.57
N GLN A 315 -22.37 0.73 11.35
CA GLN A 315 -22.88 0.48 10.01
C GLN A 315 -22.68 1.65 9.05
N THR A 316 -22.73 2.87 9.53
CA THR A 316 -22.57 4.08 8.70
C THR A 316 -21.14 4.19 8.19
N GLN A 317 -20.16 3.92 9.06
CA GLN A 317 -18.74 3.91 8.71
C GLN A 317 -18.47 2.80 7.67
N TYR A 318 -18.90 1.58 7.93
CA TYR A 318 -18.69 0.46 7.00
C TYR A 318 -19.37 0.68 5.65
N PHE A 319 -20.60 1.21 5.62
CA PHE A 319 -21.29 1.52 4.37
C PHE A 319 -20.61 2.65 3.60
N LYS A 320 -19.98 3.61 4.28
CA LYS A 320 -19.17 4.64 3.64
C LYS A 320 -17.98 4.01 2.90
N GLU A 321 -17.27 3.07 3.52
CA GLU A 321 -16.12 2.42 2.88
C GLU A 321 -16.57 1.55 1.69
N LEU A 322 -17.62 0.74 1.82
CA LEU A 322 -18.19 0.00 0.70
C LEU A 322 -18.68 0.92 -0.44
N SER A 323 -19.28 2.06 -0.10
CA SER A 323 -19.71 3.06 -1.11
C SER A 323 -18.52 3.67 -1.85
N ASN A 324 -17.39 3.87 -1.15
CA ASN A 324 -16.13 4.32 -1.76
C ASN A 324 -15.57 3.27 -2.73
N LEU A 325 -15.58 1.98 -2.36
CA LEU A 325 -15.15 0.89 -3.25
C LEU A 325 -16.00 0.84 -4.52
N LEU A 326 -17.34 0.89 -4.38
CA LEU A 326 -18.24 0.95 -5.53
C LEU A 326 -17.96 2.16 -6.43
N LYS A 327 -17.76 3.33 -5.83
CA LYS A 327 -17.42 4.54 -6.57
C LYS A 327 -16.12 4.39 -7.34
N LEU A 328 -15.07 3.89 -6.70
CA LEU A 328 -13.76 3.71 -7.34
C LEU A 328 -13.83 2.70 -8.50
N HIS A 329 -14.56 1.60 -8.33
CA HIS A 329 -14.80 0.61 -9.38
C HIS A 329 -15.50 1.21 -10.59
N PHE A 330 -16.68 1.79 -10.39
CA PHE A 330 -17.49 2.30 -11.51
C PHE A 330 -16.94 3.58 -12.14
N HIS A 331 -16.04 4.28 -11.48
CA HIS A 331 -15.33 5.46 -12.03
C HIS A 331 -14.06 5.11 -12.81
N ASN A 332 -13.71 3.83 -12.92
CA ASN A 332 -12.52 3.36 -13.64
C ASN A 332 -12.92 2.53 -14.86
N ASP A 333 -12.78 3.10 -16.05
CA ASP A 333 -13.07 2.41 -17.31
C ASP A 333 -12.10 1.26 -17.61
N GLY A 334 -10.97 1.16 -16.89
CA GLY A 334 -10.07 0.02 -16.97
C GLY A 334 -10.76 -1.32 -16.74
N ARG A 335 -11.83 -1.35 -15.93
CA ARG A 335 -12.69 -2.53 -15.69
C ARG A 335 -13.34 -3.11 -16.96
N LEU A 336 -13.44 -2.34 -18.03
CA LEU A 336 -14.00 -2.76 -19.31
C LEU A 336 -12.96 -3.43 -20.21
N HIS A 337 -11.68 -3.30 -19.90
CA HIS A 337 -10.56 -3.64 -20.78
C HIS A 337 -9.56 -4.62 -20.15
N TYR A 338 -9.37 -4.56 -18.82
CA TYR A 338 -8.35 -5.36 -18.11
C TYR A 338 -8.95 -6.10 -16.94
N SER A 339 -8.63 -7.39 -16.86
CA SER A 339 -8.97 -8.21 -15.69
C SER A 339 -8.09 -7.83 -14.49
N VAL A 340 -8.58 -8.16 -13.29
CA VAL A 340 -7.80 -7.94 -12.06
C VAL A 340 -6.54 -8.82 -12.03
N SER A 341 -6.58 -10.00 -12.65
CA SER A 341 -5.43 -10.90 -12.77
C SER A 341 -4.34 -10.31 -13.65
N GLU A 342 -4.69 -9.73 -14.82
CA GLU A 342 -3.75 -9.01 -15.67
C GLU A 342 -3.21 -7.75 -14.98
N SER A 343 -4.08 -6.98 -14.33
CA SER A 343 -3.68 -5.79 -13.59
C SER A 343 -2.75 -6.11 -12.41
N SER A 344 -2.89 -7.28 -11.78
CA SER A 344 -1.96 -7.77 -10.74
C SER A 344 -0.55 -7.95 -11.29
N TRP A 345 -0.43 -8.54 -12.48
CA TRP A 345 0.86 -8.74 -13.16
C TRP A 345 1.46 -7.41 -13.60
N ASP A 346 0.64 -6.56 -14.20
CA ASP A 346 1.04 -5.29 -14.79
C ASP A 346 1.26 -4.17 -13.75
N THR A 347 1.04 -4.43 -12.45
CA THR A 347 1.43 -3.49 -11.39
C THR A 347 2.93 -3.15 -11.46
N TRP A 348 3.77 -4.10 -11.89
CA TRP A 348 5.20 -3.88 -12.13
C TRP A 348 5.51 -2.96 -13.31
N LEU A 349 4.59 -2.81 -14.24
CA LEU A 349 4.80 -2.00 -15.45
C LEU A 349 4.56 -0.51 -15.19
N ASP A 350 3.46 -0.16 -14.54
CA ASP A 350 3.07 1.24 -14.31
C ASP A 350 2.94 1.61 -12.83
N GLY A 351 3.17 0.65 -11.93
CA GLY A 351 3.24 0.87 -10.50
C GLY A 351 1.96 1.49 -9.95
N TYR A 352 2.14 2.50 -9.11
CA TYR A 352 1.06 3.24 -8.44
C TYR A 352 0.79 4.60 -9.10
N THR A 353 1.38 4.86 -10.26
CA THR A 353 1.11 6.07 -11.05
C THR A 353 -0.04 5.86 -12.02
N SER A 354 -0.70 6.93 -12.40
CA SER A 354 -1.70 6.89 -13.47
C SER A 354 -1.02 6.56 -14.79
N GLY A 355 -1.43 5.44 -15.41
CA GLY A 355 -1.03 5.07 -16.76
C GLY A 355 -1.85 5.82 -17.82
N ILE A 356 -1.98 5.24 -19.02
CA ILE A 356 -2.92 5.73 -20.03
C ILE A 356 -4.37 5.48 -19.55
N PRO A 357 -5.35 6.29 -20.01
CA PRO A 357 -6.75 6.10 -19.63
C PRO A 357 -7.27 4.69 -19.90
N GLY A 358 -8.03 4.14 -18.98
CA GLY A 358 -8.68 2.83 -19.13
C GLY A 358 -7.73 1.63 -19.19
N ARG A 359 -6.44 1.79 -18.78
CA ARG A 359 -5.46 0.71 -18.94
C ARG A 359 -5.56 -0.39 -17.89
N LYS A 360 -5.79 -0.08 -16.64
CA LYS A 360 -5.76 -1.08 -15.56
C LYS A 360 -6.85 -0.85 -14.52
N VAL A 361 -7.06 -1.85 -13.69
CA VAL A 361 -7.88 -1.74 -12.47
C VAL A 361 -7.00 -1.81 -11.21
N SER A 362 -7.55 -1.34 -10.10
CA SER A 362 -6.90 -1.46 -8.79
C SER A 362 -7.08 -2.86 -8.23
N ILE A 363 -5.99 -3.55 -7.94
CA ILE A 363 -6.03 -4.87 -7.28
C ILE A 363 -6.67 -4.81 -5.89
N TYR A 364 -6.58 -3.66 -5.22
CA TYR A 364 -7.24 -3.38 -3.93
C TYR A 364 -8.76 -3.30 -4.11
N VAL A 365 -9.23 -2.46 -5.03
CA VAL A 365 -10.67 -2.18 -5.22
C VAL A 365 -11.39 -3.37 -5.85
N GLU A 366 -10.92 -3.84 -7.01
CA GLU A 366 -11.53 -4.98 -7.69
C GLU A 366 -11.43 -6.25 -6.85
N GLY A 367 -10.27 -6.47 -6.23
CA GLY A 367 -10.07 -7.62 -5.36
C GLY A 367 -10.96 -7.59 -4.12
N ALA A 368 -11.19 -6.43 -3.51
CA ALA A 368 -12.11 -6.28 -2.38
C ALA A 368 -13.57 -6.55 -2.78
N LEU A 369 -13.99 -6.09 -3.96
CA LEU A 369 -15.35 -6.37 -4.47
C LEU A 369 -15.53 -7.84 -4.85
N ILE A 370 -14.50 -8.49 -5.41
CA ILE A 370 -14.51 -9.94 -5.66
C ILE A 370 -14.57 -10.70 -4.34
N ALA A 371 -13.81 -10.28 -3.33
CA ALA A 371 -13.83 -10.88 -2.00
C ALA A 371 -15.23 -10.76 -1.33
N LEU A 372 -15.86 -9.59 -1.44
CA LEU A 372 -17.25 -9.38 -0.98
C LEU A 372 -18.24 -10.30 -1.71
N ILE A 373 -18.10 -10.48 -3.03
CA ILE A 373 -18.93 -11.39 -3.83
C ILE A 373 -18.69 -12.84 -3.39
N CYS A 374 -17.43 -13.25 -3.23
CA CYS A 374 -17.09 -14.60 -2.74
C CYS A 374 -17.66 -14.86 -1.34
N ASP A 375 -17.52 -13.89 -0.40
CA ASP A 375 -18.09 -14.03 0.95
C ASP A 375 -19.62 -14.18 0.92
N ALA A 376 -20.31 -13.45 0.03
CA ALA A 376 -21.74 -13.59 -0.17
C ALA A 376 -22.12 -14.97 -0.72
N GLU A 377 -21.42 -15.48 -1.74
CA GLU A 377 -21.67 -16.82 -2.30
C GLU A 377 -21.46 -17.91 -1.25
N ILE A 378 -20.40 -17.82 -0.44
CA ILE A 378 -20.14 -18.74 0.68
C ILE A 378 -21.33 -18.72 1.67
N ARG A 379 -21.74 -17.53 2.10
CA ARG A 379 -22.84 -17.35 3.08
C ARG A 379 -24.16 -17.86 2.54
N ASP A 380 -24.48 -17.63 1.28
CA ASP A 380 -25.71 -18.09 0.65
C ASP A 380 -25.78 -19.63 0.61
N HIS A 381 -24.72 -20.29 0.11
CA HIS A 381 -24.66 -21.74 0.00
C HIS A 381 -24.58 -22.46 1.35
N THR A 382 -23.95 -21.86 2.34
CA THR A 382 -23.78 -22.44 3.68
C THR A 382 -24.86 -21.95 4.68
N LYS A 383 -25.84 -21.16 4.23
CA LYS A 383 -26.88 -20.54 5.06
C LYS A 383 -26.28 -19.74 6.23
N GLY A 384 -25.21 -19.03 5.97
CA GLY A 384 -24.52 -18.16 6.91
C GLY A 384 -23.61 -18.88 7.91
N SER A 385 -23.46 -20.21 7.83
CA SER A 385 -22.62 -20.96 8.77
C SER A 385 -21.11 -20.86 8.48
N LYS A 386 -20.75 -20.43 7.26
CA LYS A 386 -19.39 -20.23 6.81
C LYS A 386 -19.24 -18.88 6.11
N THR A 387 -18.01 -18.37 6.08
CA THR A 387 -17.65 -17.05 5.57
C THR A 387 -16.30 -17.10 4.86
N LEU A 388 -15.89 -15.99 4.25
CA LEU A 388 -14.54 -15.88 3.67
C LEU A 388 -13.43 -16.02 4.73
N HIS A 389 -13.70 -15.74 6.01
CA HIS A 389 -12.76 -16.01 7.10
C HIS A 389 -12.40 -17.50 7.19
N ASP A 390 -13.40 -18.40 7.05
CA ASP A 390 -13.15 -19.85 7.06
C ASP A 390 -12.24 -20.26 5.90
N VAL A 391 -12.41 -19.66 4.73
CA VAL A 391 -11.58 -19.91 3.56
C VAL A 391 -10.13 -19.49 3.81
N MET A 392 -9.93 -18.27 4.32
CA MET A 392 -8.59 -17.76 4.57
C MET A 392 -7.88 -18.55 5.68
N ARG A 393 -8.61 -19.02 6.68
CA ARG A 393 -8.06 -19.93 7.71
C ARG A 393 -7.66 -21.27 7.11
N VAL A 394 -8.51 -21.89 6.28
CA VAL A 394 -8.19 -23.14 5.58
C VAL A 394 -6.96 -22.98 4.69
N LEU A 395 -6.91 -21.88 3.93
CA LEU A 395 -5.78 -21.55 3.06
C LEU A 395 -4.48 -21.39 3.87
N HIS A 396 -4.52 -20.64 4.96
CA HIS A 396 -3.39 -20.44 5.86
C HIS A 396 -2.93 -21.77 6.48
N ASP A 397 -3.84 -22.59 7.00
CA ASP A 397 -3.49 -23.85 7.65
C ASP A 397 -2.94 -24.91 6.66
N SER A 398 -3.50 -24.99 5.45
CA SER A 398 -3.03 -25.90 4.40
C SER A 398 -1.67 -25.51 3.84
N SER A 399 -1.38 -24.21 3.80
CA SER A 399 -0.15 -23.64 3.22
C SER A 399 1.02 -23.52 4.20
N LYS A 400 0.81 -23.75 5.49
CA LYS A 400 1.84 -23.61 6.55
C LYS A 400 3.16 -24.32 6.27
N LYS A 401 3.13 -25.45 5.54
CA LYS A 401 4.35 -26.24 5.26
C LYS A 401 5.24 -25.60 4.20
N VAL A 402 4.63 -24.85 3.25
CA VAL A 402 5.32 -24.25 2.09
C VAL A 402 5.23 -22.72 2.10
N ASN A 403 4.49 -22.14 3.06
CA ASN A 403 4.24 -20.71 3.21
C ASN A 403 3.72 -20.04 1.93
N SER A 404 3.03 -20.81 1.07
CA SER A 404 2.61 -20.33 -0.24
C SER A 404 1.34 -21.00 -0.74
N TYR A 405 0.69 -20.32 -1.69
CA TYR A 405 -0.49 -20.79 -2.42
C TYR A 405 -0.43 -20.30 -3.89
N ASP A 406 -1.18 -20.95 -4.75
CA ASP A 406 -1.44 -20.51 -6.12
C ASP A 406 -2.95 -20.22 -6.34
N ALA A 407 -3.31 -19.84 -7.55
CA ALA A 407 -4.69 -19.51 -7.89
C ALA A 407 -5.63 -20.72 -7.72
N SER A 408 -5.16 -21.92 -8.04
CA SER A 408 -5.95 -23.15 -7.87
C SER A 408 -6.18 -23.46 -6.40
N THR A 409 -5.15 -23.36 -5.57
CA THR A 409 -5.24 -23.58 -4.11
C THR A 409 -6.23 -22.63 -3.44
N TYR A 410 -6.24 -21.36 -3.85
CA TYR A 410 -7.20 -20.37 -3.34
C TYR A 410 -8.63 -20.71 -3.79
N LYS A 411 -8.82 -21.05 -5.07
CA LYS A 411 -10.13 -21.46 -5.61
C LYS A 411 -10.63 -22.74 -4.93
N ASP A 412 -9.78 -23.76 -4.78
CA ASP A 412 -10.12 -25.02 -4.11
C ASP A 412 -10.54 -24.79 -2.65
N ALA A 413 -9.90 -23.84 -1.94
CA ALA A 413 -10.30 -23.47 -0.59
C ALA A 413 -11.70 -22.83 -0.56
N LEU A 414 -12.02 -21.94 -1.52
CA LEU A 414 -13.37 -21.38 -1.67
C LEU A 414 -14.41 -22.47 -1.91
N GLU A 415 -14.16 -23.39 -2.84
CA GLU A 415 -15.06 -24.48 -3.20
C GLU A 415 -15.24 -25.48 -2.06
N SER A 416 -14.16 -25.82 -1.36
CA SER A 416 -14.20 -26.74 -0.22
C SER A 416 -15.03 -26.20 0.95
N VAL A 417 -14.94 -24.89 1.22
CA VAL A 417 -15.67 -24.26 2.33
C VAL A 417 -17.14 -24.02 1.99
N SER A 418 -17.42 -23.62 0.77
CA SER A 418 -18.79 -23.25 0.32
C SER A 418 -19.62 -24.44 -0.17
N GLY A 419 -18.95 -25.47 -0.69
CA GLY A 419 -19.58 -26.60 -1.36
C GLY A 419 -20.12 -26.27 -2.76
N THR A 420 -19.67 -25.16 -3.39
CA THR A 420 -20.11 -24.74 -4.72
C THR A 420 -18.92 -24.43 -5.64
N ASP A 421 -19.16 -24.50 -6.96
CA ASP A 421 -18.14 -24.24 -8.00
C ASP A 421 -17.97 -22.72 -8.23
N PHE A 422 -16.75 -22.24 -8.21
CA PHE A 422 -16.37 -20.86 -8.49
C PHE A 422 -15.81 -20.62 -9.90
N THR A 423 -15.79 -21.62 -10.78
CA THR A 423 -15.19 -21.52 -12.11
C THR A 423 -15.78 -20.36 -12.91
N ASN A 424 -17.12 -20.31 -13.03
CA ASN A 424 -17.79 -19.25 -13.80
C ASN A 424 -17.56 -17.84 -13.22
N LEU A 425 -17.49 -17.71 -11.90
CA LEU A 425 -17.22 -16.45 -11.24
C LEU A 425 -15.77 -15.99 -11.52
N PHE A 426 -14.82 -16.89 -11.44
CA PHE A 426 -13.41 -16.58 -11.72
C PHE A 426 -13.21 -16.22 -13.19
N ASP A 427 -13.77 -16.99 -14.13
CA ASP A 427 -13.70 -16.69 -15.56
C ASP A 427 -14.32 -15.33 -15.89
N ALA A 428 -15.38 -14.94 -15.19
CA ALA A 428 -16.07 -13.68 -15.41
C ALA A 428 -15.32 -12.47 -14.81
N LEU A 429 -14.91 -12.56 -13.54
CA LEU A 429 -14.50 -11.40 -12.74
C LEU A 429 -13.01 -11.37 -12.42
N VAL A 430 -12.33 -12.54 -12.34
CA VAL A 430 -10.89 -12.60 -12.05
C VAL A 430 -10.06 -12.57 -13.32
N TYR A 431 -10.45 -13.38 -14.31
CA TYR A 431 -9.75 -13.52 -15.59
C TYR A 431 -10.43 -12.76 -16.73
N GLY A 432 -11.71 -12.44 -16.58
CA GLY A 432 -12.51 -11.68 -17.53
C GLY A 432 -12.76 -10.24 -17.08
N VAL A 433 -13.54 -9.55 -17.90
CA VAL A 433 -13.94 -8.14 -17.72
C VAL A 433 -15.47 -7.98 -17.73
N GLN A 434 -16.20 -8.98 -17.22
CA GLN A 434 -17.65 -8.91 -17.17
C GLN A 434 -18.12 -7.84 -16.17
N ASP A 435 -19.31 -7.29 -16.43
CA ASP A 435 -19.92 -6.31 -15.53
C ASP A 435 -20.17 -6.92 -14.14
N PHE A 436 -19.64 -6.27 -13.12
CA PHE A 436 -19.80 -6.69 -11.71
C PHE A 436 -21.20 -6.44 -11.18
N SER A 437 -22.01 -5.58 -11.82
CA SER A 437 -23.31 -5.13 -11.29
C SER A 437 -24.26 -6.27 -10.90
N PRO A 438 -24.47 -7.35 -11.72
CA PRO A 438 -25.35 -8.45 -11.33
C PRO A 438 -24.84 -9.22 -10.10
N TYR A 439 -23.53 -9.44 -10.03
CA TYR A 439 -22.89 -10.15 -8.91
C TYR A 439 -22.94 -9.33 -7.62
N LEU A 440 -22.68 -8.02 -7.71
CA LEU A 440 -22.76 -7.10 -6.59
C LEU A 440 -24.20 -6.98 -6.06
N GLN A 441 -25.20 -6.85 -6.94
CA GLN A 441 -26.61 -6.79 -6.53
C GLN A 441 -27.00 -8.04 -5.74
N ARG A 442 -26.61 -9.23 -6.22
CA ARG A 442 -26.83 -10.48 -5.50
C ARG A 442 -26.09 -10.50 -4.17
N ALA A 443 -24.80 -10.16 -4.16
CA ALA A 443 -23.99 -10.14 -2.95
C ALA A 443 -24.58 -9.22 -1.88
N PHE A 444 -24.93 -8.00 -2.23
CA PHE A 444 -25.58 -7.07 -1.30
C PHE A 444 -26.91 -7.61 -0.77
N SER A 445 -27.72 -8.26 -1.63
CA SER A 445 -28.99 -8.89 -1.20
C SER A 445 -28.77 -10.00 -0.16
N VAL A 446 -27.74 -10.83 -0.33
CA VAL A 446 -27.39 -11.88 0.65
C VAL A 446 -27.05 -11.29 2.02
N PHE A 447 -26.41 -10.12 2.07
CA PHE A 447 -26.14 -9.39 3.31
C PHE A 447 -27.38 -8.66 3.87
N GLY A 448 -28.53 -8.69 3.18
CA GLY A 448 -29.72 -7.92 3.54
C GLY A 448 -29.57 -6.42 3.22
N TRP A 449 -28.75 -6.08 2.24
CA TRP A 449 -28.47 -4.72 1.80
C TRP A 449 -28.81 -4.54 0.32
N LYS A 450 -28.93 -3.29 -0.08
CA LYS A 450 -28.99 -2.88 -1.48
C LYS A 450 -28.09 -1.67 -1.70
N TYR A 451 -27.57 -1.53 -2.90
CA TYR A 451 -26.89 -0.31 -3.30
C TYR A 451 -27.61 0.34 -4.49
N SER A 452 -27.47 1.63 -4.62
CA SER A 452 -28.03 2.42 -5.73
C SER A 452 -27.04 3.50 -6.15
N ALA A 453 -26.99 3.74 -7.47
CA ALA A 453 -26.32 4.91 -8.02
C ALA A 453 -27.14 6.17 -7.70
N VAL A 454 -26.46 7.22 -7.25
CA VAL A 454 -27.05 8.51 -6.91
C VAL A 454 -26.33 9.59 -7.69
N GLU A 455 -27.08 10.46 -8.36
CA GLU A 455 -26.48 11.59 -9.07
C GLU A 455 -25.63 12.47 -8.13
N SER A 456 -24.50 12.91 -8.64
CA SER A 456 -23.63 13.82 -7.90
C SER A 456 -24.17 15.25 -7.94
N GLU A 457 -24.00 15.98 -6.85
CA GLU A 457 -24.22 17.43 -6.84
C GLU A 457 -23.18 18.17 -7.69
N ASN A 458 -22.01 17.56 -7.89
CA ASN A 458 -20.95 18.12 -8.75
C ASN A 458 -21.34 17.98 -10.22
N LYS A 459 -21.58 19.11 -10.88
CA LYS A 459 -22.06 19.16 -12.27
C LYS A 459 -21.04 18.67 -13.30
N LEU A 460 -19.73 18.73 -12.98
CA LEU A 460 -18.71 18.15 -13.85
C LEU A 460 -18.95 16.64 -14.04
N TRP A 461 -19.32 15.95 -12.96
CA TRP A 461 -19.59 14.51 -12.96
C TRP A 461 -20.80 14.13 -13.82
N LEU A 462 -21.79 14.99 -13.87
CA LEU A 462 -22.96 14.83 -14.73
C LEU A 462 -22.60 14.82 -16.22
N TYR A 463 -21.58 15.62 -16.60
CA TYR A 463 -21.02 15.61 -17.96
C TYR A 463 -19.97 14.53 -18.17
N GLY A 464 -19.56 13.79 -17.14
CA GLY A 464 -18.62 12.69 -17.19
C GLY A 464 -17.14 13.10 -17.22
N PHE A 465 -16.78 14.21 -16.56
CA PHE A 465 -15.39 14.58 -16.40
C PHE A 465 -15.05 15.06 -14.99
N LYS A 466 -13.77 15.00 -14.64
CA LYS A 466 -13.20 15.46 -13.36
C LYS A 466 -12.09 16.45 -13.62
N THR A 467 -11.91 17.39 -12.71
CA THR A 467 -10.86 18.41 -12.79
C THR A 467 -10.06 18.51 -11.50
N GLN A 468 -8.85 18.97 -11.63
CA GLN A 468 -7.98 19.36 -10.52
C GLN A 468 -7.48 20.79 -10.72
N LEU A 469 -7.40 21.54 -9.62
CA LEU A 469 -6.76 22.85 -9.63
C LEU A 469 -5.25 22.68 -9.46
N LYS A 470 -4.47 23.14 -10.46
CA LYS A 470 -3.01 23.19 -10.40
C LYS A 470 -2.58 24.62 -10.68
N ASN A 471 -1.82 25.24 -9.78
CA ASN A 471 -1.36 26.62 -9.92
C ASN A 471 -2.48 27.63 -10.27
N ASN A 472 -3.66 27.45 -9.66
CA ASN A 472 -4.85 28.26 -9.94
C ASN A 472 -5.48 28.05 -11.33
N GLU A 473 -5.11 26.99 -12.04
CA GLU A 473 -5.61 26.59 -13.36
C GLU A 473 -6.43 25.29 -13.27
N VAL A 474 -7.53 25.22 -14.03
CA VAL A 474 -8.45 24.08 -14.01
C VAL A 474 -8.03 23.07 -15.07
N HIS A 475 -7.42 21.97 -14.64
CA HIS A 475 -6.99 20.88 -15.51
C HIS A 475 -7.95 19.70 -15.47
N VAL A 476 -8.31 19.17 -16.64
CA VAL A 476 -9.07 17.92 -16.76
C VAL A 476 -8.15 16.75 -16.39
N ILE A 477 -8.58 15.93 -15.42
CA ILE A 477 -7.81 14.79 -14.93
C ILE A 477 -8.43 13.44 -15.27
N SER A 478 -9.69 13.42 -15.70
CA SER A 478 -10.40 12.22 -16.13
C SER A 478 -11.59 12.58 -16.98
N VAL A 479 -11.81 11.83 -18.04
CA VAL A 479 -13.01 11.91 -18.89
C VAL A 479 -13.54 10.48 -19.04
N LEU A 480 -14.78 10.26 -18.64
CA LEU A 480 -15.44 8.97 -18.71
C LEU A 480 -15.76 8.64 -20.17
N GLU A 481 -15.44 7.44 -20.60
CA GLU A 481 -15.71 6.99 -21.95
C GLU A 481 -17.22 7.03 -22.28
N ASN A 482 -17.57 7.40 -23.50
CA ASN A 482 -18.96 7.57 -23.95
C ASN A 482 -19.80 8.62 -23.19
N SER A 483 -19.19 9.43 -22.32
CA SER A 483 -19.87 10.55 -21.67
C SER A 483 -20.06 11.72 -22.63
N SER A 484 -20.92 12.68 -22.28
CA SER A 484 -21.09 13.88 -23.09
C SER A 484 -19.83 14.72 -23.20
N ALA A 485 -18.97 14.76 -22.19
CA ALA A 485 -17.66 15.41 -22.28
C ALA A 485 -16.74 14.71 -23.29
N PHE A 486 -16.71 13.37 -23.28
CA PHE A 486 -15.95 12.55 -24.23
C PHE A 486 -16.43 12.78 -25.67
N GLU A 487 -17.75 12.67 -25.92
CA GLU A 487 -18.35 12.90 -27.22
C GLU A 487 -18.19 14.35 -27.73
N SER A 488 -18.07 15.30 -26.81
CA SER A 488 -17.77 16.71 -27.12
C SER A 488 -16.30 16.93 -27.50
N GLY A 489 -15.45 15.92 -27.30
CA GLY A 489 -14.02 16.00 -27.59
C GLY A 489 -13.19 16.66 -26.49
N LEU A 490 -13.68 16.72 -25.24
CA LEU A 490 -12.87 17.07 -24.07
C LEU A 490 -11.92 15.91 -23.76
N LEU A 491 -10.67 16.21 -23.44
CA LEU A 491 -9.63 15.21 -23.16
C LEU A 491 -8.93 15.47 -21.84
N GLU A 492 -8.33 14.42 -21.29
CA GLU A 492 -7.41 14.58 -20.16
C GLU A 492 -6.26 15.50 -20.51
N ASN A 493 -5.80 16.25 -19.52
CA ASN A 493 -4.80 17.31 -19.63
C ASN A 493 -5.26 18.58 -20.38
N ASP A 494 -6.52 18.69 -20.81
CA ASP A 494 -7.05 19.97 -21.25
C ASP A 494 -7.06 20.96 -20.08
N HIS A 495 -6.64 22.21 -20.34
CA HIS A 495 -6.71 23.30 -19.38
C HIS A 495 -7.93 24.17 -19.71
N ILE A 496 -8.93 24.19 -18.84
CA ILE A 496 -10.17 24.95 -19.05
C ILE A 496 -9.97 26.39 -18.59
N LEU A 497 -10.14 27.34 -19.51
CA LEU A 497 -9.96 28.77 -19.29
C LEU A 497 -11.25 29.50 -18.97
N SER A 498 -12.30 29.18 -19.73
CA SER A 498 -13.58 29.87 -19.64
C SER A 498 -14.75 28.96 -20.02
N ILE A 499 -15.93 29.32 -19.55
CA ILE A 499 -17.22 28.80 -19.95
C ILE A 499 -18.09 29.96 -20.45
N ASN A 500 -18.59 29.89 -21.68
CA ASN A 500 -19.38 30.94 -22.32
C ASN A 500 -18.74 32.35 -22.19
N GLY A 501 -17.42 32.39 -22.36
CA GLY A 501 -16.63 33.64 -22.24
C GLY A 501 -16.33 34.09 -20.80
N VAL A 502 -16.87 33.43 -19.78
CA VAL A 502 -16.61 33.73 -18.37
C VAL A 502 -15.40 32.93 -17.88
N LYS A 503 -14.38 33.60 -17.35
CA LYS A 503 -13.19 32.95 -16.78
C LYS A 503 -13.58 32.00 -15.64
N VAL A 504 -13.01 30.79 -15.65
CA VAL A 504 -13.22 29.80 -14.60
C VAL A 504 -12.00 29.65 -13.69
N ASN A 505 -12.29 29.20 -12.48
CA ASN A 505 -11.34 28.77 -11.47
C ASN A 505 -12.01 27.63 -10.67
N GLN A 506 -12.02 27.64 -9.36
CA GLN A 506 -12.70 26.64 -8.50
C GLN A 506 -14.24 26.63 -8.62
N ASN A 507 -14.84 27.44 -9.49
CA ASN A 507 -16.28 27.63 -9.61
C ASN A 507 -16.88 27.09 -10.92
N LEU A 508 -16.17 26.23 -11.65
CA LEU A 508 -16.65 25.68 -12.93
C LEU A 508 -17.97 24.91 -12.76
N ASP A 509 -18.15 24.16 -11.68
CA ASP A 509 -19.38 23.41 -11.35
C ASP A 509 -20.59 24.35 -11.19
N LYS A 510 -20.38 25.51 -10.57
CA LYS A 510 -21.42 26.55 -10.39
C LYS A 510 -21.82 27.18 -11.72
N TRP A 511 -20.84 27.46 -12.59
CA TRP A 511 -21.11 27.97 -13.92
C TRP A 511 -21.81 26.93 -14.82
N LEU A 512 -21.44 25.67 -14.74
CA LEU A 512 -22.17 24.58 -15.42
C LEU A 512 -23.62 24.53 -14.94
N SER A 513 -23.86 24.67 -13.63
CA SER A 513 -25.21 24.76 -13.08
C SER A 513 -25.99 25.97 -13.58
N TYR A 514 -25.33 27.13 -13.67
CA TYR A 514 -25.95 28.36 -14.15
C TYR A 514 -26.34 28.29 -15.63
N PHE A 515 -25.47 27.71 -16.47
CA PHE A 515 -25.68 27.60 -17.92
C PHE A 515 -26.41 26.29 -18.34
N HIS A 516 -26.92 25.47 -17.43
CA HIS A 516 -27.44 24.12 -17.72
C HIS A 516 -28.56 24.04 -18.78
N ARG A 517 -29.25 25.18 -19.09
CA ARG A 517 -30.29 25.26 -20.13
C ARG A 517 -29.83 26.01 -21.39
N SER A 518 -28.56 26.34 -21.47
CA SER A 518 -27.96 27.05 -22.58
C SER A 518 -26.95 26.17 -23.29
N THR A 519 -26.54 26.54 -24.51
CA THR A 519 -25.36 25.97 -25.13
C THR A 519 -24.16 26.30 -24.27
N ILE A 520 -23.33 25.31 -23.97
CA ILE A 520 -22.12 25.47 -23.16
C ILE A 520 -20.92 25.39 -24.08
N GLU A 521 -20.16 26.48 -24.12
CA GLU A 521 -18.88 26.58 -24.84
C GLU A 521 -17.75 26.67 -23.82
N LEU A 522 -16.82 25.73 -23.89
CA LEU A 522 -15.59 25.72 -23.08
C LEU A 522 -14.43 26.22 -23.94
N SER A 523 -13.76 27.30 -23.52
CA SER A 523 -12.46 27.65 -24.08
C SER A 523 -11.38 26.88 -23.31
N ILE A 524 -10.54 26.16 -24.02
CA ILE A 524 -9.50 25.33 -23.43
C ILE A 524 -8.14 25.59 -24.09
N PHE A 525 -7.05 25.34 -23.35
CA PHE A 525 -5.77 25.07 -23.95
C PHE A 525 -5.54 23.55 -24.05
N ARG A 526 -5.19 23.11 -25.27
CA ARG A 526 -4.70 21.75 -25.55
C ARG A 526 -3.37 21.88 -26.29
N ASN A 527 -2.29 21.35 -25.71
CA ASN A 527 -0.94 21.48 -26.27
C ASN A 527 -0.60 22.95 -26.61
N GLN A 528 -0.91 23.87 -25.68
CA GLN A 528 -0.70 25.33 -25.81
C GLN A 528 -1.47 26.01 -26.95
N LYS A 529 -2.44 25.31 -27.55
CA LYS A 529 -3.32 25.91 -28.58
C LYS A 529 -4.70 26.14 -28.02
N LEU A 530 -5.19 27.34 -28.17
CA LEU A 530 -6.56 27.72 -27.81
C LEU A 530 -7.56 26.96 -28.70
N LYS A 531 -8.55 26.36 -28.08
CA LYS A 531 -9.67 25.67 -28.74
C LYS A 531 -10.97 26.00 -28.03
N THR A 532 -12.06 25.90 -28.78
CA THR A 532 -13.42 25.94 -28.22
C THR A 532 -14.07 24.59 -28.40
N ILE A 533 -14.70 24.10 -27.32
CA ILE A 533 -15.46 22.86 -27.30
C ILE A 533 -16.89 23.20 -26.93
N THR A 534 -17.86 22.79 -27.76
CA THR A 534 -19.26 22.83 -27.43
C THR A 534 -19.62 21.57 -26.66
N LEU A 535 -19.94 21.73 -25.38
CA LEU A 535 -20.27 20.61 -24.50
C LEU A 535 -21.70 20.12 -24.80
N LEU A 536 -21.86 18.85 -25.13
CA LEU A 536 -23.15 18.21 -25.37
C LEU A 536 -23.95 18.11 -24.07
N ALA A 537 -25.27 17.99 -24.18
CA ALA A 537 -26.14 17.73 -23.03
C ALA A 537 -25.71 16.46 -22.30
N PRO A 538 -25.84 16.41 -20.96
CA PRO A 538 -25.54 15.20 -20.20
C PRO A 538 -26.29 13.98 -20.70
N ASN A 539 -25.60 12.83 -20.73
CA ASN A 539 -26.17 11.53 -21.06
C ASN A 539 -26.09 10.59 -19.83
N ASN A 540 -26.45 9.31 -20.01
CA ASN A 540 -26.44 8.35 -18.92
C ASN A 540 -25.03 7.87 -18.52
N HIS A 541 -24.00 8.18 -19.31
CA HIS A 541 -22.59 7.89 -18.98
C HIS A 541 -22.01 9.05 -18.18
N GLN A 542 -22.17 8.96 -16.85
CA GLN A 542 -21.77 9.99 -15.90
C GLN A 542 -21.14 9.36 -14.65
N PHE A 543 -20.45 10.13 -13.84
CA PHE A 543 -19.92 9.68 -12.56
C PHE A 543 -21.00 9.77 -11.49
N TYR A 544 -21.35 8.64 -10.87
CA TYR A 544 -22.32 8.54 -9.79
C TYR A 544 -21.64 8.46 -8.42
N ASN A 545 -22.34 8.91 -7.39
CA ASN A 545 -22.12 8.43 -6.04
C ASN A 545 -22.90 7.14 -5.83
N TYR A 546 -22.53 6.38 -4.78
CA TYR A 546 -23.24 5.14 -4.44
C TYR A 546 -23.73 5.23 -3.01
N LYS A 547 -24.95 4.77 -2.78
CA LYS A 547 -25.57 4.70 -1.47
C LYS A 547 -25.93 3.25 -1.16
N ILE A 548 -25.65 2.83 0.07
CA ILE A 548 -25.98 1.50 0.57
C ILE A 548 -27.01 1.65 1.67
N GLU A 549 -28.04 0.79 1.65
CA GLU A 549 -29.15 0.78 2.60
C GLU A 549 -29.50 -0.66 2.97
N LYS A 550 -30.08 -0.87 4.16
CA LYS A 550 -30.73 -2.15 4.52
C LYS A 550 -31.97 -2.35 3.69
N ILE A 551 -32.27 -3.62 3.34
CA ILE A 551 -33.48 -4.04 2.67
C ILE A 551 -34.59 -4.13 3.72
#